data_8f6a5babd8ed5c218c1550a035df5b9b
#
_entry.id   8f6a5babd8ed5c218c1550a035df5b9b
#
_cell.length_a   1.000
_cell.length_b   1.000
_cell.length_c   1.000
_cell.angle_alpha   90.00
_cell.angle_beta   90.00
_cell.angle_gamma   90.00
#
_symmetry.space_group_name_H-M   'P 1'
#
loop_
_entity.id
_entity.type
_entity.pdbx_description
1 polymer ?
#
loop_
_entity_poly.entity_id
_entity_poly.type
_entity_poly.pdbx_seq_one_letter_code
_entity_poly.pdbx_strand_id
1 'polypeptide(L)'
;MSERRPAGHTIIKMAWSCLLAGVVLAAFMFPLVGGLGLMSNRATDIVANGSAQLLDGDIPAVTTMVDAKGNTIAWLYAQRRFEVPADKIADSMKLAIVSIEDKRFAEHNGVDWKGTLTGLAGYASGDLGTRGGSTIEQQLVKNYQLLVTAQTDAERRAAVEATPARKLREIRMALTLDKTLPKPEILTRYLNLVSFGNGSYGIQDAAQTYFGVDASALNWQQAALLAGLVQSTTTLNPYTNPDGALMRRNLVLDTMIEQLPDKADELRKAKSEPLGILARPNALPRGCIAAGNRAFFCDYVQEYLTKAGLSKEQVAKGGYLIKTTLDPDIQDKVKKSVDLIAAPDLQGIASVMNILLPGKTSHPLIAMVSNRDYGLNTDVGETVQPQPFSLVGDGAGSIFKIFTTAAALDLGLGTSATLDVPGRFEAKGLGEGGAKGCPKETWCVENYKDPRYLTMGVTEALAKSPNTAFAKLISQVERRGGGEDFEDRPGAVTHQ
;
A
#
# COMPACT_ATOMS: atom_id res chain seq x y z
N MET A 1 51.19 -74.27 -38.38
CA MET A 1 51.55 -72.86 -38.77
C MET A 1 50.53 -71.91 -38.17
N SER A 2 50.92 -71.26 -37.12
CA SER A 2 50.07 -70.26 -36.42
C SER A 2 50.37 -68.92 -37.07
N GLU A 3 49.38 -68.35 -37.80
CA GLU A 3 49.48 -67.00 -38.35
C GLU A 3 49.43 -65.96 -37.22
N ARG A 4 50.54 -65.32 -36.97
CA ARG A 4 50.59 -64.12 -36.11
C ARG A 4 49.90 -62.93 -36.86
N ARG A 5 48.68 -62.60 -36.45
CA ARG A 5 48.02 -61.37 -36.90
C ARG A 5 48.92 -60.19 -36.53
N PRO A 6 49.11 -59.18 -37.41
CA PRO A 6 49.99 -58.05 -37.14
C PRO A 6 49.44 -57.21 -35.99
N ALA A 7 50.22 -56.97 -34.94
CA ALA A 7 49.93 -56.24 -33.73
C ALA A 7 49.38 -54.79 -33.98
N GLY A 8 49.73 -54.21 -35.13
CA GLY A 8 49.24 -52.85 -35.50
C GLY A 8 47.73 -52.76 -35.74
N HIS A 9 47.11 -53.79 -36.28
CA HIS A 9 45.64 -53.81 -36.56
C HIS A 9 44.81 -53.83 -35.26
N THR A 10 45.35 -54.47 -34.23
CA THR A 10 44.68 -54.61 -32.91
C THR A 10 44.78 -53.28 -32.14
N ILE A 11 45.95 -52.60 -32.21
CA ILE A 11 46.13 -51.29 -31.57
C ILE A 11 45.27 -50.19 -32.20
N ILE A 12 45.14 -50.20 -33.54
CA ILE A 12 44.25 -49.25 -34.25
C ILE A 12 42.78 -49.49 -33.86
N LYS A 13 42.31 -50.73 -33.76
CA LYS A 13 40.95 -51.05 -33.32
C LYS A 13 40.71 -50.65 -31.88
N MET A 14 41.65 -50.85 -30.97
CA MET A 14 41.56 -50.34 -29.57
C MET A 14 41.50 -48.83 -29.51
N ALA A 15 42.34 -48.11 -30.28
CA ALA A 15 42.31 -46.67 -30.32
C ALA A 15 40.94 -46.12 -30.81
N TRP A 16 40.40 -46.72 -31.88
CA TRP A 16 39.07 -46.36 -32.38
C TRP A 16 37.95 -46.69 -31.38
N SER A 17 38.03 -47.81 -30.67
CA SER A 17 37.07 -48.16 -29.64
C SER A 17 37.09 -47.20 -28.44
N CYS A 18 38.30 -46.77 -28.00
CA CYS A 18 38.47 -45.78 -26.95
C CYS A 18 37.95 -44.40 -27.38
N LEU A 19 38.17 -44.01 -28.63
CA LEU A 19 37.71 -42.75 -29.17
C LEU A 19 36.20 -42.73 -29.29
N LEU A 20 35.59 -43.81 -29.74
CA LEU A 20 34.13 -43.99 -29.83
C LEU A 20 33.49 -44.01 -28.45
N ALA A 21 34.08 -44.69 -27.49
CA ALA A 21 33.60 -44.69 -26.09
C ALA A 21 33.71 -43.29 -25.46
N GLY A 22 34.77 -42.56 -25.74
CA GLY A 22 34.96 -41.17 -25.30
C GLY A 22 33.94 -40.22 -25.89
N VAL A 23 33.62 -40.37 -27.20
CA VAL A 23 32.56 -39.54 -27.85
C VAL A 23 31.17 -39.86 -27.31
N VAL A 24 30.87 -41.15 -27.09
CA VAL A 24 29.59 -41.57 -26.49
C VAL A 24 29.46 -41.05 -25.07
N LEU A 25 30.51 -41.13 -24.26
CA LEU A 25 30.53 -40.59 -22.90
C LEU A 25 30.34 -39.07 -22.90
N ALA A 26 31.03 -38.37 -23.80
CA ALA A 26 30.89 -36.92 -23.96
C ALA A 26 29.46 -36.53 -24.40
N ALA A 27 28.86 -37.31 -25.33
CA ALA A 27 27.47 -37.08 -25.77
C ALA A 27 26.45 -37.30 -24.65
N PHE A 28 26.66 -38.26 -23.76
CA PHE A 28 25.83 -38.47 -22.57
C PHE A 28 26.05 -37.40 -21.48
N MET A 29 27.30 -36.94 -21.31
CA MET A 29 27.64 -35.92 -20.30
C MET A 29 27.29 -34.52 -20.75
N PHE A 30 27.27 -34.23 -22.07
CA PHE A 30 27.03 -32.89 -22.61
C PHE A 30 25.67 -32.28 -22.17
N PRO A 31 24.52 -32.98 -22.25
CA PRO A 31 23.26 -32.42 -21.77
C PRO A 31 23.25 -32.25 -20.26
N LEU A 32 23.92 -33.12 -19.50
CA LEU A 32 24.05 -32.97 -18.04
C LEU A 32 24.91 -31.78 -17.66
N VAL A 33 26.12 -31.62 -18.23
CA VAL A 33 27.05 -30.52 -17.93
C VAL A 33 26.56 -29.23 -18.54
N GLY A 34 26.00 -29.25 -19.76
CA GLY A 34 25.39 -28.09 -20.39
C GLY A 34 24.12 -27.60 -19.66
N GLY A 35 23.27 -28.55 -19.24
CA GLY A 35 22.09 -28.24 -18.43
C GLY A 35 22.43 -27.64 -17.07
N LEU A 36 23.45 -28.22 -16.40
CA LEU A 36 23.96 -27.68 -15.13
C LEU A 36 24.63 -26.30 -15.33
N GLY A 37 25.33 -26.08 -16.44
CA GLY A 37 25.92 -24.78 -16.79
C GLY A 37 24.87 -23.70 -17.04
N LEU A 38 23.80 -24.01 -17.79
CA LEU A 38 22.70 -23.10 -18.04
C LEU A 38 21.88 -22.80 -16.76
N MET A 39 21.67 -23.83 -15.92
CA MET A 39 21.05 -23.63 -14.60
C MET A 39 21.94 -22.79 -13.67
N SER A 40 23.25 -22.99 -13.72
CA SER A 40 24.21 -22.19 -12.93
C SER A 40 24.22 -20.71 -13.37
N ASN A 41 24.21 -20.42 -14.67
CA ASN A 41 24.16 -19.04 -15.17
C ASN A 41 22.84 -18.37 -14.81
N ARG A 42 21.70 -19.03 -15.02
CA ARG A 42 20.39 -18.48 -14.60
C ARG A 42 20.30 -18.27 -13.08
N ALA A 43 20.86 -19.19 -12.29
CA ALA A 43 20.93 -19.04 -10.84
C ALA A 43 21.85 -17.89 -10.43
N THR A 44 22.93 -17.62 -11.19
CA THR A 44 23.83 -16.50 -10.93
C THR A 44 23.16 -15.15 -11.22
N ASP A 45 22.41 -15.05 -12.33
CA ASP A 45 21.66 -13.84 -12.67
C ASP A 45 20.54 -13.56 -11.66
N ILE A 46 19.81 -14.57 -11.23
CA ILE A 46 18.78 -14.45 -10.19
C ILE A 46 19.39 -14.01 -8.86
N VAL A 47 20.55 -14.54 -8.50
CA VAL A 47 21.26 -14.17 -7.26
C VAL A 47 21.83 -12.76 -7.35
N ALA A 48 22.42 -12.38 -8.48
CA ALA A 48 22.97 -11.03 -8.69
C ALA A 48 21.87 -9.96 -8.64
N ASN A 49 20.78 -10.16 -9.38
CA ASN A 49 19.63 -9.24 -9.39
C ASN A 49 18.92 -9.20 -8.02
N GLY A 50 18.72 -10.34 -7.38
CA GLY A 50 18.11 -10.41 -6.05
C GLY A 50 18.99 -9.77 -4.97
N SER A 51 20.31 -9.89 -5.06
CA SER A 51 21.24 -9.22 -4.14
C SER A 51 21.25 -7.71 -4.33
N ALA A 52 21.23 -7.21 -5.59
CA ALA A 52 21.12 -5.80 -5.87
C ALA A 52 19.80 -5.19 -5.34
N GLN A 53 18.68 -5.86 -5.58
CA GLN A 53 17.39 -5.44 -5.04
C GLN A 53 17.38 -5.38 -3.50
N LEU A 54 18.02 -6.33 -2.84
CA LEU A 54 18.10 -6.38 -1.36
C LEU A 54 19.00 -5.28 -0.80
N LEU A 55 19.98 -4.80 -1.59
CA LEU A 55 20.87 -3.71 -1.21
C LEU A 55 20.24 -2.33 -1.41
N ASP A 56 19.51 -2.16 -2.52
CA ASP A 56 19.01 -0.86 -2.99
C ASP A 56 17.47 -0.74 -2.88
N GLY A 57 16.79 -1.84 -2.62
CA GLY A 57 15.32 -1.87 -2.60
C GLY A 57 14.72 -1.31 -1.31
N ASP A 58 13.80 -0.37 -1.47
CA ASP A 58 12.99 0.12 -0.35
C ASP A 58 12.07 -0.98 0.18
N ILE A 59 11.97 -1.10 1.50
CA ILE A 59 10.99 -1.98 2.12
C ILE A 59 9.64 -1.27 2.23
N PRO A 60 8.50 -2.01 2.10
CA PRO A 60 7.18 -1.39 2.25
C PRO A 60 7.02 -0.70 3.60
N ALA A 61 6.70 0.58 3.58
CA ALA A 61 6.51 1.40 4.76
C ALA A 61 5.12 2.04 4.80
N VAL A 62 4.71 2.55 5.97
CA VAL A 62 3.43 3.22 6.16
C VAL A 62 3.44 4.58 5.47
N THR A 63 2.50 4.79 4.57
CA THR A 63 2.20 6.12 4.02
C THR A 63 1.29 6.87 4.99
N THR A 64 1.67 8.09 5.34
CA THR A 64 0.90 8.96 6.22
C THR A 64 0.26 10.07 5.41
N MET A 65 -1.07 10.20 5.51
CA MET A 65 -1.82 11.31 4.93
C MET A 65 -2.10 12.33 6.04
N VAL A 66 -1.78 13.60 5.79
CA VAL A 66 -1.97 14.68 6.76
C VAL A 66 -2.80 15.83 6.19
N ASP A 67 -3.51 16.54 7.07
CA ASP A 67 -4.26 17.77 6.75
C ASP A 67 -3.33 18.97 6.53
N ALA A 68 -3.89 20.13 6.22
CA ALA A 68 -3.14 21.36 5.97
C ALA A 68 -2.33 21.86 7.19
N LYS A 69 -2.69 21.42 8.41
CA LYS A 69 -1.98 21.73 9.66
C LYS A 69 -0.94 20.67 10.04
N GLY A 70 -0.85 19.57 9.27
CA GLY A 70 0.07 18.46 9.55
C GLY A 70 -0.48 17.39 10.50
N ASN A 71 -1.75 17.44 10.89
CA ASN A 71 -2.36 16.36 11.68
C ASN A 71 -2.68 15.16 10.80
N THR A 72 -2.50 13.97 11.33
CA THR A 72 -2.76 12.74 10.60
C THR A 72 -4.24 12.55 10.30
N ILE A 73 -4.57 12.34 9.02
CA ILE A 73 -5.89 11.94 8.53
C ILE A 73 -5.99 10.41 8.51
N ALA A 74 -5.00 9.74 7.92
CA ALA A 74 -5.02 8.29 7.75
C ALA A 74 -3.61 7.71 7.60
N TRP A 75 -3.47 6.43 7.95
CA TRP A 75 -2.32 5.59 7.63
C TRP A 75 -2.71 4.59 6.54
N LEU A 76 -1.98 4.64 5.43
CA LEU A 76 -2.18 3.77 4.28
C LEU A 76 -1.01 2.79 4.20
N TYR A 77 -1.25 1.49 4.38
CA TYR A 77 -0.18 0.50 4.40
C TYR A 77 -0.66 -0.88 3.95
N ALA A 78 0.25 -1.61 3.30
CA ALA A 78 0.11 -3.04 3.07
C ALA A 78 0.66 -3.84 4.26
N GLN A 79 1.81 -3.40 4.78
CA GLN A 79 2.46 -3.90 5.98
C GLN A 79 2.71 -2.71 6.92
N ARG A 80 2.29 -2.82 8.17
CA ARG A 80 2.52 -1.76 9.15
C ARG A 80 3.97 -1.80 9.60
N ARG A 81 4.76 -0.85 9.10
CA ARG A 81 6.21 -0.77 9.33
C ARG A 81 6.66 0.68 9.40
N PHE A 82 7.42 0.99 10.44
CA PHE A 82 8.15 2.24 10.61
C PHE A 82 9.62 1.91 10.70
N GLU A 83 10.39 2.34 9.72
CA GLU A 83 11.85 2.18 9.74
C GLU A 83 12.48 3.11 10.74
N VAL A 84 13.47 2.59 11.46
CA VAL A 84 14.29 3.37 12.38
C VAL A 84 15.77 3.09 12.15
N PRO A 85 16.65 4.10 12.30
CA PRO A 85 18.08 3.91 12.19
C PRO A 85 18.63 3.13 13.39
N ALA A 86 19.84 2.60 13.27
CA ALA A 86 20.48 1.73 14.24
C ALA A 86 20.55 2.31 15.67
N ASP A 87 20.76 3.63 15.79
CA ASP A 87 20.81 4.35 17.06
C ASP A 87 19.44 4.51 17.75
N LYS A 88 18.35 4.25 17.03
CA LYS A 88 16.99 4.21 17.56
C LYS A 88 16.49 2.81 17.88
N ILE A 89 17.35 1.81 17.88
CA ILE A 89 17.06 0.45 18.32
C ILE A 89 17.86 0.18 19.58
N ALA A 90 17.18 -0.21 20.65
CA ALA A 90 17.82 -0.52 21.94
C ALA A 90 18.88 -1.64 21.80
N ASP A 91 19.99 -1.50 22.48
CA ASP A 91 21.05 -2.53 22.48
C ASP A 91 20.57 -3.85 23.10
N SER A 92 19.64 -3.80 24.07
CA SER A 92 18.93 -4.97 24.59
C SER A 92 18.29 -5.80 23.48
N MET A 93 17.67 -5.16 22.47
CA MET A 93 17.03 -5.85 21.34
C MET A 93 18.07 -6.44 20.38
N LYS A 94 19.10 -5.68 20.04
CA LYS A 94 20.19 -6.16 19.17
C LYS A 94 20.87 -7.40 19.77
N LEU A 95 21.17 -7.36 21.08
CA LEU A 95 21.77 -8.48 21.79
C LEU A 95 20.81 -9.67 21.92
N ALA A 96 19.54 -9.45 22.24
CA ALA A 96 18.55 -10.52 22.38
C ALA A 96 18.36 -11.31 21.08
N ILE A 97 18.21 -10.62 19.93
CA ILE A 97 17.98 -11.30 18.65
C ILE A 97 19.23 -12.05 18.19
N VAL A 98 20.42 -11.45 18.30
CA VAL A 98 21.68 -12.12 17.98
C VAL A 98 21.89 -13.35 18.87
N SER A 99 21.62 -13.23 20.17
CA SER A 99 21.79 -14.33 21.12
C SER A 99 20.94 -15.55 20.79
N ILE A 100 19.70 -15.37 20.32
CA ILE A 100 18.80 -16.50 20.09
C ILE A 100 18.84 -17.01 18.64
N GLU A 101 19.00 -16.13 17.65
CA GLU A 101 18.93 -16.47 16.24
C GLU A 101 20.30 -16.80 15.64
N ASP A 102 21.37 -16.13 16.09
CA ASP A 102 22.70 -16.24 15.47
C ASP A 102 23.84 -15.89 16.44
N LYS A 103 24.14 -16.79 17.36
CA LYS A 103 25.14 -16.58 18.45
C LYS A 103 26.53 -16.12 17.97
N ARG A 104 26.92 -16.49 16.75
CA ARG A 104 28.22 -16.17 16.14
C ARG A 104 28.11 -15.17 15.01
N PHE A 105 27.06 -14.34 15.02
CA PHE A 105 26.81 -13.34 14.00
C PHE A 105 28.02 -12.48 13.63
N ALA A 106 28.81 -12.10 14.62
CA ALA A 106 30.03 -11.30 14.43
C ALA A 106 31.25 -12.09 13.93
N GLU A 107 31.18 -13.44 13.97
CA GLU A 107 32.35 -14.30 13.71
C GLU A 107 32.35 -14.91 12.30
N HIS A 108 31.19 -15.05 11.67
CA HIS A 108 31.07 -15.66 10.36
C HIS A 108 30.82 -14.62 9.25
N ASN A 109 31.05 -15.04 8.01
CA ASN A 109 30.88 -14.20 6.81
C ASN A 109 29.59 -14.60 6.08
N GLY A 110 28.43 -14.23 6.62
CA GLY A 110 27.09 -14.48 6.03
C GLY A 110 26.52 -15.88 6.26
N VAL A 111 27.36 -16.90 6.52
CA VAL A 111 26.95 -18.28 6.79
C VAL A 111 27.75 -18.88 7.94
N ASP A 112 27.08 -19.32 8.96
CA ASP A 112 27.67 -20.12 10.04
C ASP A 112 27.75 -21.60 9.66
N TRP A 113 28.87 -22.02 9.07
CA TRP A 113 29.07 -23.41 8.63
C TRP A 113 29.07 -24.41 9.80
N LYS A 114 29.55 -24.01 10.98
CA LYS A 114 29.50 -24.88 12.17
C LYS A 114 28.06 -25.10 12.63
N GLY A 115 27.29 -24.03 12.75
CA GLY A 115 25.87 -24.09 13.10
C GLY A 115 25.02 -24.84 12.06
N THR A 116 25.28 -24.60 10.76
CA THR A 116 24.58 -25.27 9.66
C THR A 116 24.84 -26.78 9.67
N LEU A 117 26.07 -27.23 9.89
CA LEU A 117 26.41 -28.65 9.98
C LEU A 117 25.81 -29.31 11.23
N THR A 118 25.85 -28.63 12.38
CA THR A 118 25.24 -29.12 13.63
C THR A 118 23.72 -29.24 13.49
N GLY A 119 23.06 -28.25 12.88
CA GLY A 119 21.62 -28.28 12.59
C GLY A 119 21.23 -29.40 11.62
N LEU A 120 22.05 -29.66 10.60
CA LEU A 120 21.84 -30.77 9.65
C LEU A 120 22.01 -32.12 10.33
N ALA A 121 23.00 -32.28 11.20
CA ALA A 121 23.22 -33.51 11.98
C ALA A 121 22.05 -33.76 12.96
N GLY A 122 21.56 -32.74 13.66
CA GLY A 122 20.37 -32.81 14.51
C GLY A 122 19.12 -33.23 13.76
N TYR A 123 18.90 -32.65 12.55
CA TYR A 123 17.79 -33.06 11.66
C TYR A 123 17.89 -34.53 11.26
N ALA A 124 19.09 -35.02 10.92
CA ALA A 124 19.33 -36.40 10.55
C ALA A 124 19.16 -37.39 11.73
N SER A 125 19.39 -36.95 12.96
CA SER A 125 19.22 -37.75 14.19
C SER A 125 17.80 -37.68 14.79
N GLY A 126 16.88 -36.91 14.18
CA GLY A 126 15.51 -36.74 14.67
C GLY A 126 15.37 -35.77 15.83
N ASP A 127 16.41 -35.07 16.23
CA ASP A 127 16.37 -34.00 17.22
C ASP A 127 15.95 -32.68 16.56
N LEU A 128 14.65 -32.54 16.34
CA LEU A 128 14.03 -31.37 15.71
C LEU A 128 13.93 -30.14 16.63
N GLY A 129 14.48 -30.22 17.83
CA GLY A 129 14.03 -29.38 18.94
C GLY A 129 14.80 -28.10 19.23
N THR A 130 16.03 -27.85 18.78
CA THR A 130 16.80 -26.87 19.52
C THR A 130 17.60 -25.83 18.78
N ARG A 131 17.92 -25.91 17.48
CA ARG A 131 18.74 -24.84 16.85
C ARG A 131 18.47 -24.69 15.36
N GLY A 132 17.90 -23.56 14.95
CA GLY A 132 17.89 -23.13 13.55
C GLY A 132 19.31 -22.90 13.08
N GLY A 133 19.78 -23.65 12.07
CA GLY A 133 21.10 -23.46 11.45
C GLY A 133 21.16 -22.31 10.43
N SER A 134 20.21 -21.40 10.44
CA SER A 134 20.17 -20.25 9.50
C SER A 134 20.66 -19.00 10.20
N THR A 135 21.58 -18.27 9.54
CA THR A 135 22.10 -16.99 10.03
C THR A 135 21.09 -15.86 9.86
N ILE A 136 21.33 -14.71 10.51
CA ILE A 136 20.53 -13.49 10.35
C ILE A 136 20.53 -13.05 8.88
N GLU A 137 21.65 -13.15 8.16
CA GLU A 137 21.73 -12.83 6.73
C GLU A 137 20.83 -13.74 5.88
N GLN A 138 20.83 -15.03 6.15
CA GLN A 138 19.95 -15.97 5.44
C GLN A 138 18.47 -15.69 5.72
N GLN A 139 18.16 -15.36 6.98
CA GLN A 139 16.81 -14.98 7.37
C GLN A 139 16.39 -13.64 6.75
N LEU A 140 17.30 -12.66 6.66
CA LEU A 140 17.07 -11.39 5.97
C LEU A 140 16.72 -11.61 4.50
N VAL A 141 17.52 -12.42 3.79
CA VAL A 141 17.25 -12.79 2.39
C VAL A 141 15.87 -13.45 2.23
N LYS A 142 15.58 -14.47 3.04
CA LYS A 142 14.29 -15.17 3.02
C LYS A 142 13.12 -14.20 3.26
N ASN A 143 13.20 -13.40 4.31
CA ASN A 143 12.12 -12.46 4.65
C ASN A 143 11.97 -11.35 3.60
N TYR A 144 13.06 -10.87 3.00
CA TYR A 144 12.99 -9.91 1.90
C TYR A 144 12.27 -10.51 0.68
N GLN A 145 12.61 -11.74 0.30
CA GLN A 145 11.90 -12.44 -0.77
C GLN A 145 10.42 -12.63 -0.47
N LEU A 146 10.06 -12.99 0.76
CA LEU A 146 8.68 -13.22 1.17
C LEU A 146 7.86 -11.93 1.27
N LEU A 147 8.42 -10.89 1.89
CA LEU A 147 7.68 -9.71 2.33
C LEU A 147 7.76 -8.53 1.36
N VAL A 148 8.80 -8.49 0.52
CA VAL A 148 9.06 -7.35 -0.38
C VAL A 148 8.90 -7.77 -1.85
N THR A 149 9.62 -8.80 -2.31
CA THR A 149 9.66 -9.13 -3.74
C THR A 149 8.51 -10.01 -4.21
N ALA A 150 7.96 -10.88 -3.36
CA ALA A 150 6.86 -11.77 -3.75
C ALA A 150 5.55 -11.01 -4.00
N GLN A 151 5.09 -11.01 -5.24
CA GLN A 151 3.84 -10.35 -5.65
C GLN A 151 2.64 -11.32 -5.61
N THR A 152 2.88 -12.62 -5.85
CA THR A 152 1.85 -13.65 -5.92
C THR A 152 1.93 -14.63 -4.74
N ASP A 153 0.85 -15.33 -4.46
CA ASP A 153 0.84 -16.40 -3.44
C ASP A 153 1.75 -17.58 -3.82
N ALA A 154 1.98 -17.82 -5.11
CA ALA A 154 2.92 -18.82 -5.59
C ALA A 154 4.36 -18.43 -5.24
N GLU A 155 4.74 -17.16 -5.47
CA GLU A 155 6.05 -16.64 -5.10
C GLU A 155 6.27 -16.61 -3.58
N ARG A 156 5.23 -16.24 -2.81
CA ARG A 156 5.28 -16.32 -1.33
C ARG A 156 5.53 -17.72 -0.84
N ARG A 157 4.83 -18.72 -1.40
CA ARG A 157 5.08 -20.14 -1.08
C ARG A 157 6.49 -20.57 -1.48
N ALA A 158 6.97 -20.20 -2.66
CA ALA A 158 8.32 -20.51 -3.13
C ALA A 158 9.42 -19.89 -2.26
N ALA A 159 9.17 -18.69 -1.66
CA ALA A 159 10.11 -18.03 -0.77
C ALA A 159 10.32 -18.76 0.58
N VAL A 160 9.35 -19.61 0.99
CA VAL A 160 9.41 -20.33 2.27
C VAL A 160 9.46 -21.85 2.10
N GLU A 161 9.36 -22.37 0.91
CA GLU A 161 9.37 -23.81 0.62
C GLU A 161 10.67 -24.47 1.11
N ALA A 162 10.56 -25.63 1.76
CA ALA A 162 11.71 -26.34 2.31
C ALA A 162 12.45 -27.15 1.21
N THR A 163 13.10 -26.44 0.25
CA THR A 163 13.86 -27.06 -0.83
C THR A 163 15.37 -26.76 -0.75
N PRO A 164 16.24 -27.71 -1.14
CA PRO A 164 17.69 -27.48 -1.21
C PRO A 164 18.05 -26.32 -2.16
N ALA A 165 17.34 -26.17 -3.26
CA ALA A 165 17.56 -25.12 -4.25
C ALA A 165 17.32 -23.72 -3.64
N ARG A 166 16.22 -23.55 -2.89
CA ARG A 166 15.94 -22.32 -2.15
C ARG A 166 17.06 -22.03 -1.14
N LYS A 167 17.44 -23.03 -0.33
CA LYS A 167 18.48 -22.86 0.69
C LYS A 167 19.84 -22.50 0.10
N LEU A 168 20.20 -23.08 -1.05
CA LEU A 168 21.44 -22.73 -1.75
C LEU A 168 21.40 -21.27 -2.26
N ARG A 169 20.26 -20.81 -2.74
CA ARG A 169 20.06 -19.41 -3.14
C ARG A 169 20.23 -18.46 -1.96
N GLU A 170 19.59 -18.75 -0.83
CA GLU A 170 19.73 -17.96 0.41
C GLU A 170 21.21 -17.87 0.84
N ILE A 171 21.92 -18.98 0.84
CA ILE A 171 23.37 -19.03 1.19
C ILE A 171 24.15 -18.11 0.27
N ARG A 172 23.98 -18.20 -1.05
CA ARG A 172 24.71 -17.35 -1.99
C ARG A 172 24.41 -15.87 -1.79
N MET A 173 23.15 -15.51 -1.61
CA MET A 173 22.74 -14.13 -1.37
C MET A 173 23.24 -13.62 -0.01
N ALA A 174 23.23 -14.42 1.03
CA ALA A 174 23.77 -14.10 2.35
C ALA A 174 25.28 -13.82 2.31
N LEU A 175 26.04 -14.64 1.58
CA LEU A 175 27.48 -14.42 1.36
C LEU A 175 27.77 -13.12 0.58
N THR A 176 26.93 -12.78 -0.39
CA THR A 176 27.04 -11.52 -1.12
C THR A 176 26.71 -10.32 -0.24
N LEU A 177 25.63 -10.43 0.55
CA LEU A 177 25.19 -9.38 1.46
C LEU A 177 26.27 -9.03 2.50
N ASP A 178 26.85 -10.03 3.11
CA ASP A 178 27.92 -9.87 4.12
C ASP A 178 29.20 -9.23 3.57
N LYS A 179 29.51 -9.48 2.29
CA LYS A 179 30.63 -8.82 1.63
C LYS A 179 30.38 -7.33 1.33
N THR A 180 29.13 -6.94 1.23
CA THR A 180 28.74 -5.60 0.76
C THR A 180 28.35 -4.68 1.91
N LEU A 181 27.71 -5.21 2.94
CA LEU A 181 27.21 -4.44 4.07
C LEU A 181 27.91 -4.83 5.37
N PRO A 182 28.18 -3.86 6.26
CA PRO A 182 28.70 -4.17 7.60
C PRO A 182 27.63 -4.84 8.48
N LYS A 183 28.04 -5.69 9.41
CA LYS A 183 27.15 -6.42 10.33
C LYS A 183 26.09 -5.55 11.01
N PRO A 184 26.40 -4.37 11.56
CA PRO A 184 25.39 -3.50 12.18
C PRO A 184 24.28 -3.06 11.19
N GLU A 185 24.62 -2.84 9.95
CA GLU A 185 23.66 -2.47 8.90
C GLU A 185 22.74 -3.66 8.55
N ILE A 186 23.30 -4.87 8.41
CA ILE A 186 22.55 -6.10 8.18
C ILE A 186 21.55 -6.34 9.32
N LEU A 187 21.98 -6.19 10.56
CA LEU A 187 21.13 -6.35 11.73
C LEU A 187 20.01 -5.33 11.80
N THR A 188 20.31 -4.07 11.45
CA THR A 188 19.32 -2.98 11.39
C THR A 188 18.27 -3.26 10.34
N ARG A 189 18.66 -3.67 9.12
CA ARG A 189 17.74 -4.06 8.06
C ARG A 189 16.89 -5.27 8.44
N TYR A 190 17.47 -6.26 9.09
CA TYR A 190 16.76 -7.42 9.60
C TYR A 190 15.67 -7.02 10.61
N LEU A 191 16.02 -6.22 11.61
CA LEU A 191 15.10 -5.76 12.65
C LEU A 191 14.00 -4.84 12.09
N ASN A 192 14.27 -4.08 11.04
CA ASN A 192 13.25 -3.29 10.35
C ASN A 192 12.35 -4.10 9.42
N LEU A 193 12.80 -5.30 8.98
CA LEU A 193 12.06 -6.08 7.99
C LEU A 193 11.12 -7.13 8.59
N VAL A 194 11.57 -7.89 9.58
CA VAL A 194 10.88 -9.11 10.03
C VAL A 194 9.51 -8.84 10.66
N SER A 195 8.63 -9.84 10.58
CA SER A 195 7.34 -9.80 11.26
C SER A 195 7.48 -10.22 12.71
N PHE A 196 6.82 -9.48 13.60
CA PHE A 196 6.70 -9.80 15.03
C PHE A 196 5.29 -10.27 15.41
N GLY A 197 4.39 -10.47 14.44
CA GLY A 197 2.99 -10.86 14.68
C GLY A 197 2.06 -9.68 14.93
N ASN A 198 0.77 -9.96 15.11
CA ASN A 198 -0.29 -8.96 15.29
C ASN A 198 -0.29 -7.83 14.25
N GLY A 199 0.11 -8.15 13.00
CA GLY A 199 0.20 -7.19 11.90
C GLY A 199 1.39 -6.23 12.00
N SER A 200 2.30 -6.40 12.96
CA SER A 200 3.49 -5.57 13.12
C SER A 200 4.68 -6.13 12.31
N TYR A 201 5.32 -5.25 11.57
CA TYR A 201 6.53 -5.51 10.82
C TYR A 201 7.61 -4.50 11.21
N GLY A 202 8.79 -4.99 11.48
CA GLY A 202 9.89 -4.19 12.02
C GLY A 202 9.75 -3.88 13.49
N ILE A 203 10.90 -3.60 14.11
CA ILE A 203 11.03 -3.50 15.57
C ILE A 203 10.31 -2.28 16.18
N GLN A 204 10.25 -1.14 15.45
CA GLN A 204 9.58 0.05 15.95
C GLN A 204 8.07 -0.20 16.11
N ASP A 205 7.45 -0.79 15.07
CA ASP A 205 6.03 -1.10 15.13
C ASP A 205 5.72 -2.20 16.15
N ALA A 206 6.60 -3.19 16.29
CA ALA A 206 6.47 -4.22 17.32
C ALA A 206 6.52 -3.63 18.74
N ALA A 207 7.48 -2.76 19.03
CA ALA A 207 7.60 -2.10 20.33
C ALA A 207 6.33 -1.28 20.67
N GLN A 208 5.80 -0.56 19.71
CA GLN A 208 4.55 0.18 19.87
C GLN A 208 3.33 -0.75 20.02
N THR A 209 3.27 -1.84 19.24
CA THR A 209 2.15 -2.79 19.26
C THR A 209 2.02 -3.53 20.59
N TYR A 210 3.13 -4.01 21.11
CA TYR A 210 3.10 -4.85 22.31
C TYR A 210 3.22 -4.07 23.60
N PHE A 211 3.96 -2.94 23.59
CA PHE A 211 4.33 -2.24 24.81
C PHE A 211 3.97 -0.75 24.83
N GLY A 212 3.63 -0.15 23.67
CA GLY A 212 3.37 1.30 23.56
C GLY A 212 4.61 2.18 23.75
N VAL A 213 5.81 1.63 23.50
CA VAL A 213 7.09 2.34 23.62
C VAL A 213 7.84 2.36 22.28
N ASP A 214 8.83 3.24 22.18
CA ASP A 214 9.73 3.25 21.02
C ASP A 214 10.73 2.09 21.08
N ALA A 215 11.23 1.66 19.92
CA ALA A 215 12.24 0.58 19.83
C ALA A 215 13.52 0.90 20.62
N SER A 216 13.86 2.18 20.78
CA SER A 216 15.00 2.64 21.58
C SER A 216 14.80 2.50 23.10
N ALA A 217 13.56 2.34 23.56
CA ALA A 217 13.20 2.24 24.97
C ALA A 217 12.95 0.79 25.44
N LEU A 218 13.14 -0.20 24.58
CA LEU A 218 12.94 -1.62 24.92
C LEU A 218 13.93 -2.05 26.03
N ASN A 219 13.39 -2.57 27.12
CA ASN A 219 14.18 -3.18 28.18
C ASN A 219 14.48 -4.68 27.90
N TRP A 220 15.21 -5.36 28.78
CA TRP A 220 15.65 -6.74 28.60
C TRP A 220 14.50 -7.73 28.40
N GLN A 221 13.45 -7.68 29.26
CA GLN A 221 12.32 -8.62 29.13
C GLN A 221 11.50 -8.39 27.89
N GLN A 222 11.30 -7.14 27.48
CA GLN A 222 10.57 -6.77 26.26
C GLN A 222 11.36 -7.19 25.01
N ALA A 223 12.65 -6.90 24.98
CA ALA A 223 13.54 -7.31 23.89
C ALA A 223 13.60 -8.83 23.74
N ALA A 224 13.73 -9.56 24.85
CA ALA A 224 13.75 -11.02 24.83
C ALA A 224 12.41 -11.62 24.37
N LEU A 225 11.27 -11.01 24.74
CA LEU A 225 9.97 -11.44 24.23
C LEU A 225 9.92 -11.27 22.71
N LEU A 226 10.21 -10.07 22.19
CA LEU A 226 10.18 -9.81 20.75
C LEU A 226 11.14 -10.71 19.99
N ALA A 227 12.37 -10.90 20.46
CA ALA A 227 13.32 -11.81 19.83
C ALA A 227 12.79 -13.26 19.80
N GLY A 228 12.10 -13.67 20.87
CA GLY A 228 11.47 -14.99 20.92
C GLY A 228 10.34 -15.19 19.92
N LEU A 229 9.55 -14.14 19.63
CA LEU A 229 8.41 -14.21 18.71
C LEU A 229 8.80 -14.49 17.25
N VAL A 230 10.00 -14.08 16.83
CA VAL A 230 10.45 -14.22 15.43
C VAL A 230 10.46 -15.68 14.98
N GLN A 231 10.68 -16.63 15.88
CA GLN A 231 10.62 -18.06 15.56
C GLN A 231 9.25 -18.50 15.02
N SER A 232 8.16 -18.03 15.67
CA SER A 232 6.78 -18.33 15.24
C SER A 232 5.82 -17.31 15.86
N THR A 233 5.49 -16.29 15.09
CA THR A 233 4.63 -15.19 15.54
C THR A 233 3.19 -15.61 15.83
N THR A 234 2.75 -16.75 15.32
CA THR A 234 1.40 -17.30 15.54
C THR A 234 1.35 -18.18 16.80
N THR A 235 2.23 -19.17 16.89
CA THR A 235 2.23 -20.13 18.02
C THR A 235 2.73 -19.52 19.33
N LEU A 236 3.59 -18.52 19.25
CA LEU A 236 4.17 -17.82 20.40
C LEU A 236 3.49 -16.45 20.67
N ASN A 237 2.32 -16.20 20.08
CA ASN A 237 1.60 -14.95 20.27
C ASN A 237 1.18 -14.80 21.77
N PRO A 238 1.67 -13.77 22.48
CA PRO A 238 1.43 -13.64 23.93
C PRO A 238 -0.02 -13.35 24.31
N TYR A 239 -0.87 -12.94 23.35
CA TYR A 239 -2.30 -12.73 23.59
C TYR A 239 -3.12 -14.02 23.45
N THR A 240 -2.64 -15.01 22.72
CA THR A 240 -3.34 -16.29 22.52
C THR A 240 -2.63 -17.47 23.20
N ASN A 241 -1.33 -17.36 23.46
CA ASN A 241 -0.50 -18.36 24.14
C ASN A 241 0.51 -17.69 25.07
N PRO A 242 0.08 -17.06 26.18
CA PRO A 242 0.97 -16.34 27.11
C PRO A 242 2.02 -17.25 27.74
N ASP A 243 1.70 -18.49 28.06
CA ASP A 243 2.63 -19.45 28.68
C ASP A 243 3.75 -19.83 27.70
N GLY A 244 3.42 -20.12 26.46
CA GLY A 244 4.39 -20.41 25.41
C GLY A 244 5.31 -19.21 25.13
N ALA A 245 4.75 -18.00 25.11
CA ALA A 245 5.50 -16.76 24.97
C ALA A 245 6.44 -16.53 26.15
N LEU A 246 5.98 -16.78 27.38
CA LEU A 246 6.78 -16.67 28.59
C LEU A 246 7.95 -17.67 28.61
N MET A 247 7.68 -18.93 28.27
CA MET A 247 8.72 -19.96 28.16
C MET A 247 9.78 -19.58 27.13
N ARG A 248 9.34 -19.10 25.96
CA ARG A 248 10.26 -18.70 24.88
C ARG A 248 11.08 -17.46 25.26
N ARG A 249 10.47 -16.43 25.87
CA ARG A 249 11.17 -15.27 26.41
C ARG A 249 12.25 -15.71 27.42
N ASN A 250 11.91 -16.59 28.34
CA ASN A 250 12.84 -17.07 29.36
C ASN A 250 14.00 -17.83 28.73
N LEU A 251 13.77 -18.63 27.69
CA LEU A 251 14.83 -19.29 26.93
C LEU A 251 15.79 -18.28 26.27
N VAL A 252 15.25 -17.18 25.72
CA VAL A 252 16.09 -16.10 25.18
C VAL A 252 16.96 -15.49 26.28
N LEU A 253 16.37 -15.15 27.41
CA LEU A 253 17.12 -14.60 28.58
C LEU A 253 18.17 -15.58 29.08
N ASP A 254 17.89 -16.89 29.20
CA ASP A 254 18.87 -17.89 29.56
C ASP A 254 20.05 -17.96 28.59
N THR A 255 19.74 -17.90 27.31
CA THR A 255 20.76 -17.84 26.24
C THR A 255 21.63 -16.58 26.35
N MET A 256 20.99 -15.43 26.66
CA MET A 256 21.71 -14.16 26.87
C MET A 256 22.61 -14.22 28.14
N ILE A 257 22.15 -14.84 29.24
CA ILE A 257 22.95 -15.02 30.50
C ILE A 257 24.23 -15.81 30.19
N GLU A 258 24.15 -16.85 29.35
CA GLU A 258 25.32 -17.62 28.96
C GLU A 258 26.35 -16.79 28.16
N GLN A 259 25.88 -15.83 27.35
CA GLN A 259 26.73 -15.05 26.43
C GLN A 259 27.18 -13.71 27.01
N LEU A 260 26.45 -13.17 27.95
CA LEU A 260 26.67 -11.85 28.57
C LEU A 260 26.80 -11.97 30.08
N PRO A 261 27.85 -12.60 30.59
CA PRO A 261 28.02 -12.84 32.04
C PRO A 261 28.00 -11.54 32.85
N ASP A 262 28.47 -10.43 32.28
CA ASP A 262 28.47 -9.10 32.93
C ASP A 262 27.07 -8.53 33.13
N LYS A 263 26.06 -9.04 32.42
CA LYS A 263 24.65 -8.65 32.50
C LYS A 263 23.78 -9.71 33.18
N ALA A 264 24.36 -10.79 33.67
CA ALA A 264 23.63 -11.95 34.19
C ALA A 264 22.59 -11.59 35.26
N ASP A 265 22.91 -10.68 36.18
CA ASP A 265 22.00 -10.30 37.26
C ASP A 265 20.82 -9.47 36.76
N GLU A 266 21.05 -8.53 35.84
CA GLU A 266 19.99 -7.76 35.16
C GLU A 266 19.05 -8.70 34.40
N LEU A 267 19.61 -9.68 33.67
CA LEU A 267 18.87 -10.66 32.88
C LEU A 267 18.07 -11.65 33.76
N ARG A 268 18.63 -12.10 34.90
CA ARG A 268 17.88 -12.91 35.86
C ARG A 268 16.71 -12.13 36.46
N LYS A 269 16.90 -10.86 36.79
CA LYS A 269 15.82 -9.99 37.23
C LYS A 269 14.74 -9.86 36.15
N ALA A 270 15.10 -9.59 34.88
CA ALA A 270 14.18 -9.52 33.76
C ALA A 270 13.37 -10.82 33.58
N LYS A 271 13.94 -11.98 33.89
CA LYS A 271 13.26 -13.28 33.83
C LYS A 271 12.15 -13.42 34.88
N SER A 272 12.24 -12.75 36.02
CA SER A 272 11.21 -12.75 37.06
C SER A 272 10.04 -11.79 36.78
N GLU A 273 10.23 -10.84 35.85
CA GLU A 273 9.19 -9.87 35.50
C GLU A 273 8.09 -10.50 34.63
N PRO A 274 6.85 -9.98 34.67
CA PRO A 274 5.78 -10.40 33.77
C PRO A 274 6.12 -10.07 32.32
N LEU A 275 5.32 -10.53 31.34
CA LEU A 275 5.52 -10.20 29.92
C LEU A 275 5.46 -8.69 29.65
N GLY A 276 4.73 -7.93 30.47
CA GLY A 276 4.66 -6.46 30.39
C GLY A 276 3.97 -5.93 29.14
N ILE A 277 3.18 -6.77 28.46
CA ILE A 277 2.44 -6.37 27.26
C ILE A 277 1.20 -5.54 27.62
N LEU A 278 0.75 -4.73 26.68
CA LEU A 278 -0.54 -4.03 26.77
C LEU A 278 -1.70 -5.03 26.85
N ALA A 279 -2.83 -4.64 27.43
CA ALA A 279 -4.01 -5.51 27.56
C ALA A 279 -4.55 -6.03 26.21
N ARG A 280 -4.30 -5.27 25.15
CA ARG A 280 -4.57 -5.63 23.74
C ARG A 280 -3.50 -5.01 22.84
N PRO A 281 -3.22 -5.60 21.68
CA PRO A 281 -2.27 -5.02 20.73
C PRO A 281 -2.66 -3.58 20.38
N ASN A 282 -1.70 -2.67 20.44
CA ASN A 282 -1.91 -1.31 19.96
C ASN A 282 -1.85 -1.33 18.43
N ALA A 283 -3.03 -1.29 17.80
CA ALA A 283 -3.16 -1.35 16.36
C ALA A 283 -3.42 0.06 15.82
N LEU A 284 -2.58 0.52 14.88
CA LEU A 284 -2.92 1.72 14.11
C LEU A 284 -4.10 1.42 13.19
N PRO A 285 -5.09 2.29 13.15
CA PRO A 285 -6.20 2.16 12.23
C PRO A 285 -5.70 2.18 10.78
N ARG A 286 -6.20 1.27 9.93
CA ARG A 286 -5.78 1.17 8.53
C ARG A 286 -6.77 1.85 7.60
N GLY A 287 -6.22 2.67 6.68
CA GLY A 287 -7.00 3.23 5.57
C GLY A 287 -7.96 4.34 6.00
N CYS A 288 -8.85 4.71 5.08
CA CYS A 288 -9.75 5.84 5.27
C CYS A 288 -10.89 5.58 6.27
N ILE A 289 -11.27 4.33 6.53
CA ILE A 289 -12.36 4.00 7.48
C ILE A 289 -12.12 4.61 8.86
N ALA A 290 -10.88 4.66 9.29
CA ALA A 290 -10.51 5.21 10.59
C ALA A 290 -10.35 6.74 10.62
N ALA A 291 -10.50 7.42 9.48
CA ALA A 291 -10.31 8.87 9.39
C ALA A 291 -11.53 9.68 9.88
N GLY A 292 -12.59 9.04 10.39
CA GLY A 292 -13.79 9.70 10.88
C GLY A 292 -14.44 10.58 9.81
N ASN A 293 -14.78 11.81 10.16
CA ASN A 293 -15.41 12.76 9.22
C ASN A 293 -14.49 13.21 8.07
N ARG A 294 -13.21 12.81 8.05
CA ARG A 294 -12.25 13.05 6.97
C ARG A 294 -12.17 11.89 5.97
N ALA A 295 -12.92 10.81 6.19
CA ALA A 295 -12.78 9.56 5.46
C ALA A 295 -13.14 9.67 3.96
N PHE A 296 -14.20 10.40 3.61
CA PHE A 296 -14.54 10.67 2.20
C PHE A 296 -13.44 11.47 1.48
N PHE A 297 -12.87 12.46 2.16
CA PHE A 297 -11.74 13.22 1.62
C PHE A 297 -10.50 12.33 1.45
N CYS A 298 -10.22 11.46 2.41
CA CYS A 298 -9.14 10.47 2.32
C CYS A 298 -9.30 9.56 1.09
N ASP A 299 -10.50 9.05 0.85
CA ASP A 299 -10.78 8.17 -0.29
C ASP A 299 -10.68 8.93 -1.62
N TYR A 300 -11.19 10.18 -1.67
CA TYR A 300 -11.01 11.07 -2.80
C TYR A 300 -9.53 11.31 -3.14
N VAL A 301 -8.68 11.56 -2.14
CA VAL A 301 -7.24 11.74 -2.35
C VAL A 301 -6.60 10.49 -2.95
N GLN A 302 -6.97 9.29 -2.49
CA GLN A 302 -6.47 8.04 -3.08
C GLN A 302 -6.91 7.88 -4.55
N GLU A 303 -8.16 8.25 -4.87
CA GLU A 303 -8.63 8.22 -6.25
C GLU A 303 -7.92 9.26 -7.12
N TYR A 304 -7.73 10.47 -6.61
CA TYR A 304 -6.96 11.54 -7.27
C TYR A 304 -5.54 11.09 -7.61
N LEU A 305 -4.83 10.48 -6.63
CA LEU A 305 -3.48 9.95 -6.84
C LEU A 305 -3.47 8.81 -7.87
N THR A 306 -4.49 7.95 -7.85
CA THR A 306 -4.63 6.87 -8.84
C THR A 306 -4.80 7.42 -10.26
N LYS A 307 -5.62 8.45 -10.43
CA LYS A 307 -5.78 9.16 -11.72
C LYS A 307 -4.49 9.88 -12.15
N ALA A 308 -3.69 10.32 -11.19
CA ALA A 308 -2.37 10.91 -11.44
C ALA A 308 -1.26 9.87 -11.72
N GLY A 309 -1.58 8.56 -11.75
CA GLY A 309 -0.65 7.47 -12.07
C GLY A 309 -0.01 6.77 -10.87
N LEU A 310 -0.38 7.13 -9.64
CA LEU A 310 0.12 6.49 -8.41
C LEU A 310 -0.95 5.54 -7.84
N SER A 311 -0.81 4.25 -8.10
CA SER A 311 -1.81 3.25 -7.70
C SER A 311 -1.98 3.15 -6.17
N LYS A 312 -3.14 2.67 -5.71
CA LYS A 312 -3.41 2.43 -4.27
C LYS A 312 -2.38 1.48 -3.65
N GLU A 313 -1.87 0.52 -4.42
CA GLU A 313 -0.84 -0.41 -3.95
C GLU A 313 0.52 0.29 -3.78
N GLN A 314 0.93 1.13 -4.74
CA GLN A 314 2.15 1.93 -4.61
C GLN A 314 2.07 2.88 -3.42
N VAL A 315 0.92 3.54 -3.23
CA VAL A 315 0.68 4.39 -2.05
C VAL A 315 0.80 3.58 -0.76
N ALA A 316 0.22 2.38 -0.70
CA ALA A 316 0.24 1.54 0.50
C ALA A 316 1.62 0.92 0.82
N LYS A 317 2.57 0.94 -0.11
CA LYS A 317 3.92 0.39 0.06
C LYS A 317 5.00 1.47 0.15
N GLY A 318 4.72 2.67 -0.34
CA GLY A 318 5.75 3.66 -0.65
C GLY A 318 6.25 4.52 0.51
N GLY A 319 5.66 4.43 1.69
CA GLY A 319 6.12 5.22 2.85
C GLY A 319 6.00 6.74 2.66
N TYR A 320 5.06 7.20 1.84
CA TYR A 320 4.91 8.62 1.49
C TYR A 320 4.35 9.45 2.64
N LEU A 321 4.73 10.72 2.68
CA LEU A 321 4.02 11.75 3.42
C LEU A 321 3.14 12.55 2.44
N ILE A 322 1.83 12.28 2.46
CA ILE A 322 0.85 12.94 1.60
C ILE A 322 0.31 14.17 2.35
N LYS A 323 0.78 15.34 1.96
CA LYS A 323 0.27 16.62 2.49
C LYS A 323 -0.94 17.05 1.68
N THR A 324 -2.07 17.25 2.34
CA THR A 324 -3.32 17.60 1.68
C THR A 324 -3.73 19.05 1.96
N THR A 325 -4.74 19.51 1.26
CA THR A 325 -5.32 20.85 1.41
C THR A 325 -6.47 20.92 2.40
N LEU A 326 -6.83 19.79 3.04
CA LEU A 326 -7.94 19.74 4.02
C LEU A 326 -7.70 20.68 5.18
N ASP A 327 -8.61 21.62 5.39
CA ASP A 327 -8.66 22.43 6.61
C ASP A 327 -9.50 21.72 7.67
N PRO A 328 -8.91 21.25 8.79
CA PRO A 328 -9.63 20.45 9.76
C PRO A 328 -10.75 21.24 10.47
N ASP A 329 -10.59 22.56 10.68
CA ASP A 329 -11.60 23.38 11.33
C ASP A 329 -12.81 23.64 10.43
N ILE A 330 -12.55 23.84 9.14
CA ILE A 330 -13.62 24.01 8.14
C ILE A 330 -14.33 22.67 7.96
N GLN A 331 -13.60 21.55 7.84
CA GLN A 331 -14.16 20.21 7.73
C GLN A 331 -15.14 19.90 8.86
N ASP A 332 -14.74 20.16 10.10
CA ASP A 332 -15.57 19.88 11.29
C ASP A 332 -16.83 20.75 11.33
N LYS A 333 -16.71 22.04 10.98
CA LYS A 333 -17.86 22.96 10.90
C LYS A 333 -18.83 22.55 9.79
N VAL A 334 -18.32 22.16 8.64
CA VAL A 334 -19.14 21.76 7.49
C VAL A 334 -19.87 20.45 7.80
N LYS A 335 -19.19 19.43 8.38
CA LYS A 335 -19.84 18.18 8.82
C LYS A 335 -20.98 18.48 9.80
N LYS A 336 -20.70 19.28 10.81
CA LYS A 336 -21.75 19.67 11.78
C LYS A 336 -22.94 20.36 11.13
N SER A 337 -22.69 21.24 10.15
CA SER A 337 -23.76 21.96 9.46
C SER A 337 -24.61 21.04 8.59
N VAL A 338 -24.00 20.08 7.91
CA VAL A 338 -24.70 19.08 7.10
C VAL A 338 -25.52 18.14 7.98
N ASP A 339 -24.98 17.68 9.10
CA ASP A 339 -25.66 16.76 10.03
C ASP A 339 -26.86 17.43 10.72
N LEU A 340 -26.85 18.74 10.92
CA LEU A 340 -28.00 19.49 11.44
C LEU A 340 -29.19 19.49 10.47
N ILE A 341 -28.93 19.41 9.17
CA ILE A 341 -29.97 19.42 8.13
C ILE A 341 -30.41 17.99 7.81
N ALA A 342 -29.48 17.06 7.77
CA ALA A 342 -29.72 15.65 7.46
C ALA A 342 -28.90 14.79 8.42
N ALA A 343 -29.54 14.16 9.39
CA ALA A 343 -28.88 13.28 10.35
C ALA A 343 -28.13 12.13 9.63
N PRO A 344 -27.01 11.62 10.18
CA PRO A 344 -26.21 10.57 9.54
C PRO A 344 -26.99 9.28 9.23
N ASP A 345 -27.97 8.94 10.04
CA ASP A 345 -28.80 7.76 9.92
C ASP A 345 -30.10 7.98 9.10
N LEU A 346 -30.34 9.18 8.59
CA LEU A 346 -31.56 9.52 7.85
C LEU A 346 -31.68 8.68 6.58
N GLN A 347 -32.69 7.80 6.53
CA GLN A 347 -32.86 6.84 5.44
C GLN A 347 -33.21 7.52 4.10
N GLY A 348 -32.61 7.01 3.02
CA GLY A 348 -32.88 7.43 1.64
C GLY A 348 -32.32 8.82 1.26
N ILE A 349 -31.61 9.50 2.15
CA ILE A 349 -31.04 10.82 1.89
C ILE A 349 -29.53 10.80 2.08
N ALA A 350 -28.81 11.31 1.08
CA ALA A 350 -27.40 11.66 1.18
C ALA A 350 -27.25 13.15 0.89
N SER A 351 -26.83 13.93 1.89
CA SER A 351 -26.51 15.35 1.75
C SER A 351 -25.00 15.52 1.76
N VAL A 352 -24.46 16.13 0.73
CA VAL A 352 -23.01 16.31 0.56
C VAL A 352 -22.64 17.78 0.43
N MET A 353 -21.45 18.13 0.91
CA MET A 353 -20.91 19.47 0.75
C MET A 353 -19.40 19.42 0.52
N ASN A 354 -18.96 20.10 -0.53
CA ASN A 354 -17.56 20.31 -0.86
C ASN A 354 -17.25 21.79 -0.83
N ILE A 355 -16.11 22.16 -0.22
CA ILE A 355 -15.65 23.56 -0.19
C ILE A 355 -14.32 23.65 -0.91
N LEU A 356 -14.31 24.48 -1.95
CA LEU A 356 -13.13 24.79 -2.74
C LEU A 356 -12.76 26.26 -2.56
N LEU A 357 -11.47 26.53 -2.49
CA LEU A 357 -10.98 27.90 -2.56
C LEU A 357 -11.00 28.36 -4.03
N PRO A 358 -11.53 29.55 -4.32
CA PRO A 358 -11.48 30.10 -5.68
C PRO A 358 -10.04 30.42 -6.07
N GLY A 359 -9.70 30.20 -7.33
CA GLY A 359 -8.38 30.48 -7.88
C GLY A 359 -8.42 30.57 -9.40
N LYS A 360 -7.36 31.11 -10.01
CA LYS A 360 -7.24 31.23 -11.48
C LYS A 360 -6.65 29.95 -12.10
N THR A 361 -5.75 29.28 -11.39
CA THR A 361 -4.99 28.13 -11.93
C THR A 361 -5.17 26.86 -11.09
N SER A 362 -5.64 26.98 -9.86
CA SER A 362 -5.91 25.86 -8.97
C SER A 362 -7.09 26.18 -8.06
N HIS A 363 -7.83 25.15 -7.68
CA HIS A 363 -9.00 25.23 -6.82
C HIS A 363 -8.84 24.23 -5.67
N PRO A 364 -8.05 24.57 -4.61
CA PRO A 364 -7.83 23.67 -3.50
C PRO A 364 -9.14 23.27 -2.83
N LEU A 365 -9.37 21.96 -2.73
CA LEU A 365 -10.49 21.40 -1.97
C LEU A 365 -10.10 21.36 -0.50
N ILE A 366 -10.78 22.15 0.33
CA ILE A 366 -10.44 22.35 1.75
C ILE A 366 -11.40 21.64 2.70
N ALA A 367 -12.58 21.20 2.24
CA ALA A 367 -13.49 20.35 2.98
C ALA A 367 -14.33 19.48 2.02
N MET A 368 -14.63 18.27 2.46
CA MET A 368 -15.49 17.32 1.75
C MET A 368 -16.24 16.46 2.75
N VAL A 369 -17.54 16.56 2.78
CA VAL A 369 -18.39 15.84 3.73
C VAL A 369 -19.62 15.20 3.07
N SER A 370 -20.12 14.15 3.68
CA SER A 370 -21.48 13.64 3.56
C SER A 370 -22.12 13.68 4.95
N ASN A 371 -23.47 13.74 5.02
CA ASN A 371 -24.15 13.44 6.26
C ASN A 371 -23.89 11.97 6.70
N ARG A 372 -23.75 11.06 5.76
CA ARG A 372 -23.40 9.68 6.07
C ARG A 372 -22.00 9.58 6.66
N ASP A 373 -21.84 8.72 7.65
CA ASP A 373 -20.51 8.35 8.13
C ASP A 373 -19.88 7.31 7.18
N TYR A 374 -18.55 7.38 7.07
CA TYR A 374 -17.82 6.48 6.19
C TYR A 374 -17.48 5.18 6.92
N GLY A 375 -18.07 4.08 6.50
CA GLY A 375 -17.87 2.80 7.14
C GLY A 375 -18.67 1.67 6.47
N LEU A 376 -18.69 0.51 7.12
CA LEU A 376 -19.27 -0.72 6.59
C LEU A 376 -20.57 -1.12 7.32
N ASN A 377 -20.94 -0.44 8.40
CA ASN A 377 -22.14 -0.74 9.17
C ASN A 377 -23.35 0.00 8.59
N THR A 378 -24.01 -0.61 7.63
CA THR A 378 -25.21 -0.06 6.98
C THR A 378 -26.40 0.13 7.92
N ASP A 379 -26.46 -0.60 9.04
CA ASP A 379 -27.58 -0.53 10.02
C ASP A 379 -27.62 0.83 10.75
N VAL A 380 -26.44 1.47 10.87
CA VAL A 380 -26.33 2.83 11.45
C VAL A 380 -26.14 3.91 10.39
N GLY A 381 -26.36 3.60 9.11
CA GLY A 381 -26.28 4.55 8.01
C GLY A 381 -24.88 4.79 7.47
N GLU A 382 -23.88 3.98 7.84
CA GLU A 382 -22.53 4.08 7.24
C GLU A 382 -22.53 3.66 5.78
N THR A 383 -21.61 4.23 5.01
CA THR A 383 -21.37 3.87 3.61
C THR A 383 -19.93 4.13 3.20
N VAL A 384 -19.42 3.29 2.30
CA VAL A 384 -18.15 3.51 1.57
C VAL A 384 -18.39 4.01 0.14
N GLN A 385 -19.65 4.26 -0.24
CA GLN A 385 -19.95 4.85 -1.54
C GLN A 385 -19.42 6.28 -1.59
N PRO A 386 -18.72 6.68 -2.67
CA PRO A 386 -18.03 7.96 -2.77
C PRO A 386 -18.99 9.12 -3.06
N GLN A 387 -20.05 9.27 -2.26
CA GLN A 387 -21.15 10.23 -2.47
C GLN A 387 -20.68 11.66 -2.77
N PRO A 388 -19.70 12.25 -2.04
CA PRO A 388 -19.29 13.62 -2.28
C PRO A 388 -18.56 13.87 -3.61
N PHE A 389 -18.06 12.84 -4.28
CA PHE A 389 -17.23 12.97 -5.50
C PHE A 389 -17.60 11.98 -6.60
N SER A 390 -18.74 11.30 -6.48
CA SER A 390 -19.26 10.42 -7.53
C SER A 390 -20.38 11.11 -8.31
N LEU A 391 -20.48 10.78 -9.58
CA LEU A 391 -21.61 11.18 -10.43
C LEU A 391 -22.77 10.18 -10.25
N VAL A 392 -23.20 9.98 -9.00
CA VAL A 392 -24.32 9.10 -8.67
C VAL A 392 -25.58 9.96 -8.50
N GLY A 393 -26.63 9.65 -9.21
CA GLY A 393 -27.94 10.24 -9.06
C GLY A 393 -28.41 11.03 -10.29
N ASP A 394 -29.56 11.68 -10.16
CA ASP A 394 -30.32 12.34 -11.23
C ASP A 394 -29.75 13.71 -11.65
N GLY A 395 -28.46 13.92 -11.48
CA GLY A 395 -27.76 15.16 -11.84
C GLY A 395 -27.83 16.24 -10.77
N ALA A 396 -27.02 17.30 -10.98
CA ALA A 396 -26.87 18.42 -10.05
C ALA A 396 -28.02 19.44 -10.14
N GLY A 397 -29.01 19.18 -10.99
CA GLY A 397 -30.17 20.06 -11.19
C GLY A 397 -29.76 21.48 -11.59
N SER A 398 -30.39 22.47 -10.99
CA SER A 398 -30.19 23.91 -11.33
C SER A 398 -28.81 24.46 -11.05
N ILE A 399 -27.94 23.76 -10.30
CA ILE A 399 -26.53 24.16 -10.10
C ILE A 399 -25.79 24.17 -11.44
N PHE A 400 -26.14 23.29 -12.37
CA PHE A 400 -25.53 23.26 -13.71
C PHE A 400 -25.77 24.53 -14.55
N LYS A 401 -26.78 25.34 -14.23
CA LYS A 401 -27.03 26.60 -14.91
C LYS A 401 -25.86 27.58 -14.83
N ILE A 402 -25.05 27.48 -13.78
CA ILE A 402 -23.80 28.26 -13.63
C ILE A 402 -22.82 27.91 -14.76
N PHE A 403 -22.65 26.62 -15.06
CA PHE A 403 -21.73 26.17 -16.11
C PHE A 403 -22.25 26.55 -17.51
N THR A 404 -23.56 26.45 -17.72
CA THR A 404 -24.20 26.92 -18.97
C THR A 404 -23.95 28.43 -19.15
N THR A 405 -24.10 29.22 -18.09
CA THR A 405 -23.83 30.67 -18.13
C THR A 405 -22.37 30.95 -18.41
N ALA A 406 -21.44 30.26 -17.71
CA ALA A 406 -20.01 30.45 -17.91
C ALA A 406 -19.60 30.15 -19.37
N ALA A 407 -20.09 29.05 -19.95
CA ALA A 407 -19.85 28.71 -21.35
C ALA A 407 -20.43 29.78 -22.31
N ALA A 408 -21.61 30.32 -22.02
CA ALA A 408 -22.19 31.37 -22.79
C ALA A 408 -21.38 32.69 -22.72
N LEU A 409 -20.88 33.05 -21.52
CA LEU A 409 -20.01 34.21 -21.33
C LEU A 409 -18.67 34.04 -22.09
N ASP A 410 -18.09 32.86 -22.04
CA ASP A 410 -16.85 32.51 -22.77
C ASP A 410 -17.04 32.63 -24.31
N LEU A 411 -18.23 32.34 -24.80
CA LEU A 411 -18.63 32.53 -26.19
C LEU A 411 -19.10 33.96 -26.51
N GLY A 412 -18.94 34.90 -25.61
CA GLY A 412 -19.21 36.34 -25.84
C GLY A 412 -20.57 36.85 -25.37
N LEU A 413 -21.36 36.08 -24.58
CA LEU A 413 -22.57 36.61 -23.97
C LEU A 413 -22.16 37.66 -22.91
N GLY A 414 -22.69 38.90 -23.00
CA GLY A 414 -22.42 39.91 -21.99
C GLY A 414 -23.18 39.67 -20.67
N THR A 415 -22.59 40.05 -19.55
CA THR A 415 -23.24 39.91 -18.22
C THR A 415 -24.53 40.75 -18.11
N SER A 416 -24.66 41.79 -18.92
CA SER A 416 -25.85 42.64 -19.03
C SER A 416 -26.87 42.13 -20.08
N ALA A 417 -26.57 41.03 -20.76
CA ALA A 417 -27.48 40.46 -21.76
C ALA A 417 -28.80 40.03 -21.12
N THR A 418 -29.85 40.02 -21.96
CA THR A 418 -31.20 39.62 -21.57
C THR A 418 -31.48 38.21 -22.14
N LEU A 419 -31.93 37.29 -21.30
CA LEU A 419 -32.39 35.97 -21.70
C LEU A 419 -33.91 35.96 -21.92
N ASP A 420 -34.39 35.27 -22.93
CA ASP A 420 -35.83 34.96 -23.08
C ASP A 420 -36.25 33.90 -22.04
N VAL A 421 -37.39 34.09 -21.46
CA VAL A 421 -37.98 33.19 -20.45
C VAL A 421 -39.36 32.74 -20.93
N PRO A 422 -39.45 31.86 -21.94
CA PRO A 422 -40.76 31.38 -22.41
C PRO A 422 -41.41 30.52 -21.32
N GLY A 423 -42.75 30.47 -21.31
CA GLY A 423 -43.47 29.59 -20.37
C GLY A 423 -43.13 28.11 -20.57
N ARG A 424 -42.87 27.73 -21.83
CA ARG A 424 -42.41 26.38 -22.21
C ARG A 424 -41.36 26.49 -23.32
N PHE A 425 -40.35 25.61 -23.23
CA PHE A 425 -39.33 25.46 -24.27
C PHE A 425 -39.28 24.03 -24.75
N GLU A 426 -39.25 23.84 -26.06
CA GLU A 426 -39.21 22.56 -26.75
C GLU A 426 -37.90 22.44 -27.52
N ALA A 427 -37.08 21.48 -27.13
CA ALA A 427 -35.78 21.24 -27.72
C ALA A 427 -35.76 19.96 -28.57
N LYS A 428 -35.71 20.10 -29.88
CA LYS A 428 -35.52 18.98 -30.80
C LYS A 428 -34.06 18.51 -30.71
N GLY A 429 -33.86 17.19 -30.66
CA GLY A 429 -32.51 16.60 -30.66
C GLY A 429 -31.80 16.56 -29.30
N LEU A 430 -32.37 17.15 -28.25
CA LEU A 430 -31.79 17.10 -26.87
C LEU A 430 -32.44 16.01 -25.98
N GLY A 431 -33.01 14.98 -26.58
CA GLY A 431 -33.68 13.89 -25.89
C GLY A 431 -35.19 13.87 -26.12
N GLU A 432 -35.89 13.01 -25.35
CA GLU A 432 -37.34 12.87 -25.40
C GLU A 432 -37.96 13.02 -24.00
N GLY A 433 -39.19 13.50 -23.95
CA GLY A 433 -39.98 13.57 -22.71
C GLY A 433 -39.93 14.93 -22.01
N GLY A 434 -39.99 14.93 -20.67
CA GLY A 434 -40.04 16.15 -19.85
C GLY A 434 -41.47 16.59 -19.55
N ALA A 435 -41.85 17.83 -19.87
CA ALA A 435 -43.18 18.37 -19.59
C ALA A 435 -44.32 17.61 -20.30
N LYS A 436 -45.51 17.58 -19.67
CA LYS A 436 -46.69 16.88 -20.17
C LYS A 436 -47.04 17.30 -21.59
N GLY A 437 -47.32 16.33 -22.48
CA GLY A 437 -47.72 16.58 -23.86
C GLY A 437 -46.54 16.99 -24.75
N CYS A 438 -45.33 16.58 -24.47
CA CYS A 438 -44.16 16.78 -25.31
C CYS A 438 -44.28 15.97 -26.61
N PRO A 439 -43.98 16.56 -27.78
CA PRO A 439 -43.91 15.83 -29.04
C PRO A 439 -42.85 14.73 -29.04
N LYS A 440 -42.99 13.72 -29.88
CA LYS A 440 -41.97 12.70 -30.10
C LYS A 440 -40.64 13.35 -30.55
N GLU A 441 -39.52 12.76 -30.16
CA GLU A 441 -38.17 13.21 -30.50
C GLU A 441 -37.85 14.64 -30.01
N THR A 442 -38.61 15.10 -29.01
CA THR A 442 -38.45 16.44 -28.43
C THR A 442 -38.38 16.36 -26.91
N TRP A 443 -37.47 17.09 -26.32
CA TRP A 443 -37.45 17.29 -24.86
C TRP A 443 -38.11 18.64 -24.52
N CYS A 444 -39.07 18.62 -23.61
CA CYS A 444 -39.82 19.78 -23.21
C CYS A 444 -39.59 20.18 -21.79
N VAL A 445 -39.43 21.45 -21.51
CA VAL A 445 -39.25 21.97 -20.17
C VAL A 445 -40.16 23.16 -19.89
N GLU A 446 -40.69 23.21 -18.68
CA GLU A 446 -41.50 24.30 -18.13
C GLU A 446 -40.84 24.84 -16.85
N ASN A 447 -41.17 26.08 -16.47
CA ASN A 447 -40.69 26.68 -15.25
C ASN A 447 -41.51 26.19 -14.03
N TYR A 448 -40.84 26.03 -12.89
CA TYR A 448 -41.49 25.75 -11.63
C TYR A 448 -42.27 26.99 -11.20
N LYS A 449 -43.62 26.91 -11.05
CA LYS A 449 -44.51 28.02 -10.74
C LYS A 449 -44.44 29.11 -11.83
N ASP A 450 -45.23 29.02 -12.83
CA ASP A 450 -45.40 29.93 -13.97
C ASP A 450 -44.83 31.37 -13.73
N PRO A 451 -43.56 31.65 -14.00
CA PRO A 451 -43.04 32.98 -13.90
C PRO A 451 -43.51 33.73 -15.15
N ARG A 452 -44.37 34.70 -15.00
CA ARG A 452 -44.87 35.59 -16.10
C ARG A 452 -43.76 36.55 -16.59
N TYR A 453 -42.55 36.02 -16.75
CA TYR A 453 -41.43 36.79 -17.26
C TYR A 453 -41.24 36.43 -18.76
N LEU A 454 -41.27 37.44 -19.62
CA LEU A 454 -40.96 37.28 -21.05
C LEU A 454 -39.43 37.29 -21.26
N THR A 455 -38.74 38.13 -20.51
CA THR A 455 -37.29 38.32 -20.57
C THR A 455 -36.72 38.59 -19.18
N MET A 456 -35.45 38.29 -18.97
CA MET A 456 -34.74 38.45 -17.70
C MET A 456 -33.25 38.65 -17.91
N GLY A 457 -32.63 39.60 -17.19
CA GLY A 457 -31.18 39.75 -17.26
C GLY A 457 -30.45 38.48 -16.77
N VAL A 458 -29.25 38.18 -17.28
CA VAL A 458 -28.47 36.99 -16.94
C VAL A 458 -28.29 36.81 -15.46
N THR A 459 -27.93 37.88 -14.72
CA THR A 459 -27.73 37.83 -13.27
C THR A 459 -29.03 37.49 -12.52
N GLU A 460 -30.14 38.10 -12.94
CA GLU A 460 -31.46 37.86 -12.39
C GLU A 460 -31.94 36.45 -12.71
N ALA A 461 -31.66 35.96 -13.92
CA ALA A 461 -31.97 34.61 -14.36
C ALA A 461 -31.23 33.56 -13.51
N LEU A 462 -29.94 33.78 -13.21
CA LEU A 462 -29.20 32.91 -12.29
C LEU A 462 -29.84 32.88 -10.90
N ALA A 463 -30.22 34.02 -10.36
CA ALA A 463 -30.84 34.12 -9.04
C ALA A 463 -32.22 33.48 -8.98
N LYS A 464 -33.07 33.65 -9.99
CA LYS A 464 -34.43 33.08 -10.07
C LYS A 464 -34.51 31.68 -10.69
N SER A 465 -33.45 31.27 -11.38
CA SER A 465 -33.25 29.93 -11.91
C SER A 465 -34.39 29.40 -12.83
N PRO A 466 -34.96 30.19 -13.80
CA PRO A 466 -35.97 29.67 -14.71
C PRO A 466 -35.40 28.56 -15.61
N ASN A 467 -36.09 27.44 -15.70
CA ASN A 467 -35.63 26.29 -16.49
C ASN A 467 -35.59 26.57 -17.98
N THR A 468 -36.63 27.24 -18.52
CA THR A 468 -36.79 27.47 -19.92
C THR A 468 -35.72 28.41 -20.50
N ALA A 469 -35.29 29.39 -19.72
CA ALA A 469 -34.23 30.32 -20.16
C ALA A 469 -32.89 29.58 -20.33
N PHE A 470 -32.55 28.71 -19.40
CA PHE A 470 -31.27 27.99 -19.43
C PHE A 470 -31.31 26.82 -20.41
N ALA A 471 -32.45 26.16 -20.60
CA ALA A 471 -32.62 25.18 -21.67
C ALA A 471 -32.48 25.81 -23.07
N LYS A 472 -32.99 27.03 -23.25
CA LYS A 472 -32.79 27.80 -24.48
C LYS A 472 -31.34 28.26 -24.61
N LEU A 473 -30.70 28.72 -23.52
CA LEU A 473 -29.31 29.17 -23.53
C LEU A 473 -28.34 28.04 -23.88
N ILE A 474 -28.50 26.83 -23.30
CA ILE A 474 -27.60 25.72 -23.60
C ILE A 474 -27.71 25.29 -25.07
N SER A 475 -28.90 25.31 -25.67
CA SER A 475 -29.08 25.00 -27.09
C SER A 475 -28.45 26.07 -28.01
N GLN A 476 -28.29 27.30 -27.53
CA GLN A 476 -27.54 28.35 -28.23
C GLN A 476 -26.03 28.18 -28.09
N VAL A 477 -25.56 27.81 -26.89
CA VAL A 477 -24.14 27.48 -26.64
C VAL A 477 -23.69 26.32 -27.54
N GLU A 478 -24.49 25.27 -27.66
CA GLU A 478 -24.20 24.12 -28.51
C GLU A 478 -24.05 24.51 -29.99
N ARG A 479 -24.95 25.31 -30.52
CA ARG A 479 -24.88 25.81 -31.90
C ARG A 479 -23.64 26.66 -32.16
N ARG A 480 -23.25 27.50 -31.20
CA ARG A 480 -22.03 28.32 -31.30
C ARG A 480 -20.73 27.54 -31.17
N GLY A 481 -20.70 26.51 -30.37
CA GLY A 481 -19.60 25.54 -30.41
C GLY A 481 -19.41 24.91 -31.77
N GLY A 482 -20.46 24.93 -32.60
CA GLY A 482 -20.45 24.56 -34.02
C GLY A 482 -20.17 25.70 -35.02
N GLY A 483 -19.89 26.94 -34.56
CA GLY A 483 -19.50 28.06 -35.42
C GLY A 483 -20.59 29.08 -35.75
N GLU A 484 -21.76 29.06 -35.11
CA GLU A 484 -22.84 30.05 -35.31
C GLU A 484 -22.77 31.19 -34.29
N ASP A 485 -23.04 32.45 -34.70
CA ASP A 485 -23.04 33.61 -33.82
C ASP A 485 -24.32 33.73 -32.96
N PHE A 486 -24.27 34.34 -31.74
CA PHE A 486 -25.48 34.67 -30.96
C PHE A 486 -26.34 35.66 -31.78
N GLU A 487 -27.62 35.37 -32.02
CA GLU A 487 -28.53 36.29 -32.70
C GLU A 487 -28.47 37.67 -32.03
N ASP A 488 -28.03 38.69 -32.78
CA ASP A 488 -28.05 40.09 -32.36
C ASP A 488 -29.52 40.52 -32.14
N ARG A 489 -29.90 40.69 -30.88
CA ARG A 489 -31.14 41.38 -30.52
C ARG A 489 -30.84 42.82 -30.16
N PRO A 490 -31.71 43.77 -30.49
CA PRO A 490 -31.54 45.16 -30.12
C PRO A 490 -31.42 45.27 -28.57
N GLY A 491 -30.25 45.65 -28.08
CA GLY A 491 -29.92 45.74 -26.67
C GLY A 491 -28.63 45.02 -26.21
N ALA A 492 -28.03 44.17 -27.07
CA ALA A 492 -26.70 43.66 -26.83
C ALA A 492 -25.67 44.75 -27.09
N VAL A 493 -25.13 45.34 -26.01
CA VAL A 493 -24.01 46.29 -26.13
C VAL A 493 -22.78 45.50 -26.52
N THR A 494 -22.35 45.59 -27.76
CA THR A 494 -21.02 45.19 -28.23
C THR A 494 -20.01 46.10 -27.57
N HIS A 495 -19.27 45.63 -26.58
CA HIS A 495 -18.03 46.28 -26.19
C HIS A 495 -16.90 45.74 -27.09
N GLN A 496 -16.38 46.63 -27.93
CA GLN A 496 -15.07 46.51 -28.57
C GLN A 496 -13.97 46.50 -27.52
#